data_91188dda2bdf41c463508e71fce77889
#
_entry.id   91188dda2bdf41c463508e71fce77889
#
_cell.length_a   1.000
_cell.length_b   1.000
_cell.length_c   1.000
_cell.angle_alpha   90.00
_cell.angle_beta   90.00
_cell.angle_gamma   90.00
#
_symmetry.space_group_name_H-M   'P 1'
#
loop_
_entity.id
_entity.type
_entity.pdbx_description
1 polymer ?
#
loop_
_entity_poly.entity_id
_entity_poly.type
_entity_poly.pdbx_seq_one_letter_code
_entity_poly.pdbx_strand_id
1 'polypeptide(L)'
;MNNILEKLNSLEINIYNLKKLRDGETSDTYIGLYKNKKTILKILKTNSNVIKTNSYLDKKIYSQLVNKKLFPEVLYRSPSKEILIYEYFKSLPIKKDKLFIEKLGRQIKKIHQIKVDKRTHTFEKQIEQYKKIIKDSILESEF
;
A
#
# COMPACT_ATOMS: atom_id res chain seq x y z
N MET A 1 8.58 18.06 2.40
CA MET A 1 9.19 17.11 3.36
C MET A 1 8.78 17.44 4.79
N ASN A 2 8.71 18.72 5.19
CA ASN A 2 8.31 19.15 6.54
C ASN A 2 6.93 18.62 6.98
N ASN A 3 5.93 18.71 6.14
CA ASN A 3 4.56 18.23 6.44
C ASN A 3 4.49 16.72 6.76
N ILE A 4 5.39 15.90 6.19
CA ILE A 4 5.43 14.45 6.46
C ILE A 4 6.07 14.16 7.79
N LEU A 5 7.16 14.84 8.11
CA LEU A 5 7.83 14.68 9.41
C LEU A 5 6.90 15.13 10.55
N GLU A 6 6.18 16.23 10.37
CA GLU A 6 5.15 16.68 11.33
C GLU A 6 4.05 15.63 11.50
N LYS A 7 3.54 15.07 10.40
CA LYS A 7 2.54 13.98 10.44
C LYS A 7 3.07 12.73 11.16
N LEU A 8 4.32 12.35 10.94
CA LEU A 8 4.93 11.19 11.61
C LEU A 8 5.16 11.49 13.10
N ASN A 9 5.65 12.68 13.43
CA ASN A 9 5.88 13.10 14.82
C ASN A 9 4.56 13.14 15.62
N SER A 10 3.47 13.65 15.03
CA SER A 10 2.15 13.64 15.67
C SER A 10 1.60 12.24 15.98
N LEU A 11 2.21 11.21 15.42
CA LEU A 11 1.88 9.79 15.62
C LEU A 11 2.94 9.05 16.43
N GLU A 12 3.92 9.76 16.97
CA GLU A 12 5.07 9.18 17.69
C GLU A 12 5.86 8.17 16.84
N ILE A 13 5.86 8.37 15.52
CA ILE A 13 6.57 7.50 14.58
C ILE A 13 7.92 8.10 14.26
N ASN A 14 8.97 7.64 14.91
CA ASN A 14 10.34 8.09 14.69
C ASN A 14 10.99 7.34 13.55
N ILE A 15 11.13 7.99 12.39
CA ILE A 15 11.86 7.47 11.22
C ILE A 15 13.05 8.38 10.94
N TYR A 16 14.23 7.80 10.88
CA TYR A 16 15.48 8.50 10.60
C TYR A 16 15.91 8.31 9.14
N ASN A 17 16.70 9.27 8.63
CA ASN A 17 17.26 9.24 7.27
C ASN A 17 16.21 9.03 6.17
N LEU A 18 15.04 9.67 6.32
CA LEU A 18 13.92 9.53 5.41
C LEU A 18 14.27 10.15 4.03
N LYS A 19 14.19 9.34 2.98
CA LYS A 19 14.38 9.76 1.58
C LYS A 19 13.18 9.34 0.74
N LYS A 20 12.68 10.26 -0.10
CA LYS A 20 11.62 9.94 -1.06
C LYS A 20 12.18 9.02 -2.15
N LEU A 21 11.55 7.88 -2.38
CA LEU A 21 11.90 6.93 -3.44
C LEU A 21 11.05 7.15 -4.69
N ARG A 22 9.76 7.40 -4.49
CA ARG A 22 8.80 7.50 -5.59
C ARG A 22 7.66 8.42 -5.21
N ASP A 23 7.26 9.25 -6.19
CA ASP A 23 6.01 9.99 -6.20
C ASP A 23 5.01 9.18 -7.03
N GLY A 24 4.06 8.55 -6.38
CA GLY A 24 3.00 7.80 -7.04
C GLY A 24 1.71 8.61 -7.10
N GLU A 25 0.81 8.27 -8.01
CA GLU A 25 -0.50 8.92 -8.11
C GLU A 25 -1.33 8.76 -6.83
N THR A 26 -1.34 7.57 -6.25
CA THR A 26 -2.16 7.22 -5.08
C THR A 26 -1.39 7.22 -3.76
N SER A 27 -0.06 7.16 -3.79
CA SER A 27 0.77 7.10 -2.59
C SER A 27 2.19 7.57 -2.84
N ASP A 28 2.76 8.26 -1.85
CA ASP A 28 4.18 8.55 -1.78
C ASP A 28 4.92 7.41 -1.09
N THR A 29 6.09 7.08 -1.60
CA THR A 29 6.92 6.01 -1.05
C THR A 29 8.27 6.56 -0.63
N TYR A 30 8.66 6.26 0.59
CA TYR A 30 9.91 6.70 1.22
C TYR A 30 10.70 5.50 1.72
N ILE A 31 12.02 5.68 1.86
CA ILE A 31 12.91 4.76 2.54
C ILE A 31 13.51 5.46 3.76
N GLY A 32 13.69 4.73 4.86
CA GLY A 32 14.28 5.26 6.09
C GLY A 32 14.62 4.16 7.08
N LEU A 33 14.95 4.56 8.31
CA LEU A 33 15.21 3.66 9.43
C LEU A 33 14.09 3.79 10.46
N TYR A 34 13.38 2.71 10.73
CA TYR A 34 12.36 2.61 11.77
C TYR A 34 12.72 1.49 12.73
N LYS A 35 12.83 1.78 14.03
CA LYS A 35 13.27 0.80 15.05
C LYS A 35 14.56 0.09 14.65
N ASN A 36 15.54 0.84 14.15
CA ASN A 36 16.85 0.37 13.67
C ASN A 36 16.81 -0.61 12.49
N LYS A 37 15.64 -0.79 11.87
CA LYS A 37 15.49 -1.58 10.63
C LYS A 37 15.34 -0.64 9.43
N LYS A 38 15.98 -1.01 8.32
CA LYS A 38 15.74 -0.33 7.02
C LYS A 38 14.33 -0.64 6.54
N THR A 39 13.55 0.39 6.27
CA THR A 39 12.10 0.26 6.02
C THR A 39 11.64 1.05 4.81
N ILE A 40 10.49 0.63 4.29
CA ILE A 40 9.69 1.39 3.34
C ILE A 40 8.51 1.98 4.09
N LEU A 41 8.34 3.29 3.95
CA LEU A 41 7.15 4.01 4.39
C LEU A 41 6.29 4.35 3.17
N LYS A 42 5.03 3.96 3.20
CA LYS A 42 4.01 4.40 2.25
C LYS A 42 3.01 5.31 2.94
N ILE A 43 2.76 6.47 2.32
CA ILE A 43 1.74 7.42 2.74
C ILE A 43 0.76 7.59 1.59
N LEU A 44 -0.53 7.31 1.84
CA LEU A 44 -1.58 7.54 0.87
C LEU A 44 -1.80 9.04 0.67
N LYS A 45 -2.09 9.43 -0.55
CA LYS A 45 -2.53 10.78 -0.87
C LYS A 45 -4.03 10.91 -0.63
N THR A 46 -4.48 12.07 -0.18
CA THR A 46 -5.89 12.35 0.15
C THR A 46 -6.81 12.12 -1.05
N ASN A 47 -6.33 12.37 -2.27
CA ASN A 47 -7.07 12.10 -3.51
C ASN A 47 -7.31 10.61 -3.78
N SER A 48 -6.62 9.72 -3.05
CA SER A 48 -6.87 8.27 -3.13
C SER A 48 -8.21 7.86 -2.47
N ASN A 49 -8.88 8.77 -1.75
CA ASN A 49 -10.25 8.54 -1.25
C ASN A 49 -11.27 8.35 -2.39
N VAL A 50 -10.97 8.89 -3.56
CA VAL A 50 -11.75 8.69 -4.79
C VAL A 50 -11.72 7.24 -5.22
N ILE A 51 -10.55 6.62 -5.16
CA ILE A 51 -10.36 5.20 -5.37
C ILE A 51 -10.11 4.59 -4.01
N LYS A 52 -11.15 4.18 -3.29
CA LYS A 52 -11.03 3.51 -1.97
C LYS A 52 -10.26 2.19 -2.09
N THR A 53 -9.00 2.27 -2.45
CA THR A 53 -8.06 1.14 -2.49
C THR A 53 -7.52 0.79 -1.10
N ASN A 54 -8.24 1.20 -0.02
CA ASN A 54 -7.87 0.92 1.37
C ASN A 54 -7.83 -0.60 1.70
N SER A 55 -8.21 -1.44 0.75
CA SER A 55 -8.08 -2.90 0.87
C SER A 55 -6.64 -3.35 1.17
N TYR A 56 -5.63 -2.62 0.66
CA TYR A 56 -4.24 -2.97 0.95
C TYR A 56 -3.79 -2.65 2.39
N LEU A 57 -4.64 -1.98 3.16
CA LEU A 57 -4.42 -1.77 4.60
C LEU A 57 -5.16 -2.80 5.47
N ASP A 58 -5.80 -3.82 4.88
CA ASP A 58 -6.47 -4.88 5.63
C ASP A 58 -5.47 -5.76 6.39
N LYS A 59 -5.64 -5.81 7.73
CA LYS A 59 -4.75 -6.56 8.63
C LYS A 59 -4.74 -8.05 8.30
N LYS A 60 -5.90 -8.64 8.00
CA LYS A 60 -6.01 -10.08 7.76
C LYS A 60 -5.30 -10.49 6.48
N ILE A 61 -5.41 -9.66 5.43
CA ILE A 61 -4.73 -9.88 4.16
C ILE A 61 -3.22 -9.81 4.35
N TYR A 62 -2.72 -8.74 5.00
CA TYR A 62 -1.28 -8.61 5.24
C TYR A 62 -0.71 -9.73 6.10
N SER A 63 -1.41 -10.13 7.17
CA SER A 63 -0.94 -11.24 8.00
C SER A 63 -0.79 -12.54 7.19
N GLN A 64 -1.74 -12.83 6.30
CA GLN A 64 -1.64 -14.00 5.41
C GLN A 64 -0.49 -13.87 4.41
N LEU A 65 -0.29 -12.67 3.82
CA LEU A 65 0.80 -12.41 2.88
C LEU A 65 2.17 -12.59 3.54
N VAL A 66 2.36 -12.04 4.75
CA VAL A 66 3.60 -12.16 5.53
C VAL A 66 3.85 -13.62 5.91
N ASN A 67 2.85 -14.32 6.45
CA ASN A 67 2.97 -15.74 6.84
C ASN A 67 3.32 -16.65 5.66
N LYS A 68 2.81 -16.34 4.46
CA LYS A 68 3.13 -17.08 3.23
C LYS A 68 4.45 -16.62 2.57
N LYS A 69 5.18 -15.67 3.18
CA LYS A 69 6.40 -15.05 2.62
C LYS A 69 6.19 -14.42 1.23
N LEU A 70 5.02 -13.81 1.03
CA LEU A 70 4.64 -13.08 -0.18
C LEU A 70 4.79 -11.57 -0.02
N PHE A 71 4.92 -11.10 1.20
CA PHE A 71 5.11 -9.70 1.56
C PHE A 71 6.10 -9.60 2.74
N PRO A 72 6.91 -8.52 2.81
CA PRO A 72 7.80 -8.29 3.94
C PRO A 72 7.02 -8.05 5.24
N GLU A 73 7.72 -8.15 6.38
CA GLU A 73 7.14 -7.88 7.69
C GLU A 73 6.56 -6.46 7.75
N VAL A 74 5.30 -6.36 8.19
CA VAL A 74 4.64 -5.09 8.43
C VAL A 74 4.95 -4.62 9.85
N LEU A 75 5.72 -3.55 9.96
CA LEU A 75 6.22 -3.01 11.24
C LEU A 75 5.25 -2.01 11.86
N TYR A 76 4.49 -1.29 11.05
CA TYR A 76 3.46 -0.34 11.47
C TYR A 76 2.38 -0.19 10.41
N ARG A 77 1.15 -0.03 10.86
CA ARG A 77 0.00 0.16 9.98
C ARG A 77 -1.07 0.99 10.67
N SER A 78 -1.47 2.08 10.03
CA SER A 78 -2.58 2.92 10.45
C SER A 78 -3.50 3.23 9.27
N PRO A 79 -4.64 2.52 9.14
CA PRO A 79 -5.61 2.79 8.08
C PRO A 79 -6.21 4.19 8.16
N SER A 80 -6.52 4.68 9.38
CA SER A 80 -7.11 6.01 9.60
C SER A 80 -6.16 7.16 9.26
N LYS A 81 -4.86 6.92 9.34
CA LYS A 81 -3.81 7.90 9.01
C LYS A 81 -3.18 7.62 7.66
N GLU A 82 -3.63 6.56 6.98
CA GLU A 82 -3.18 6.21 5.64
C GLU A 82 -1.68 5.92 5.57
N ILE A 83 -1.13 5.30 6.63
CA ILE A 83 0.30 5.00 6.77
C ILE A 83 0.52 3.50 6.84
N LEU A 84 1.53 3.03 6.07
CA LEU A 84 2.04 1.67 6.11
C LEU A 84 3.56 1.69 6.15
N ILE A 85 4.17 1.00 7.14
CA ILE A 85 5.61 0.80 7.25
C ILE A 85 5.89 -0.70 7.21
N TYR A 86 6.78 -1.10 6.32
CA TYR A 86 7.20 -2.49 6.21
C TYR A 86 8.70 -2.58 5.98
N GLU A 87 9.27 -3.74 6.27
CA GLU A 87 10.70 -3.99 6.15
C GLU A 87 11.16 -3.85 4.69
N TYR A 88 12.30 -3.16 4.51
CA TYR A 88 12.93 -3.04 3.20
C TYR A 88 13.52 -4.38 2.76
N PHE A 89 13.27 -4.78 1.54
CA PHE A 89 13.97 -5.87 0.90
C PHE A 89 14.61 -5.41 -0.41
N LYS A 90 15.82 -5.86 -0.64
CA LYS A 90 16.52 -5.59 -1.88
C LYS A 90 15.97 -6.50 -2.98
N SER A 91 15.47 -5.91 -4.05
CA SER A 91 15.13 -6.70 -5.24
C SER A 91 16.40 -7.24 -5.87
N LEU A 92 16.39 -8.51 -6.23
CA LEU A 92 17.45 -9.11 -7.03
C LEU A 92 17.09 -8.99 -8.52
N PRO A 93 18.10 -8.90 -9.41
CA PRO A 93 17.85 -9.00 -10.84
C PRO A 93 17.08 -10.27 -11.17
N ILE A 94 16.02 -10.15 -11.97
CA ILE A 94 15.20 -11.28 -12.37
C ILE A 94 15.78 -11.85 -13.67
N LYS A 95 16.28 -13.10 -13.62
CA LYS A 95 16.57 -13.87 -14.82
C LYS A 95 15.29 -14.54 -15.26
N LYS A 96 14.76 -14.14 -16.41
CA LYS A 96 13.51 -14.68 -16.98
C LYS A 96 13.77 -16.03 -17.66
N ASP A 97 13.99 -17.07 -16.87
CA ASP A 97 14.17 -18.45 -17.32
C ASP A 97 12.99 -19.34 -16.88
N LYS A 98 13.02 -20.61 -17.28
CA LYS A 98 12.00 -21.60 -16.91
C LYS A 98 11.81 -21.70 -15.40
N LEU A 99 12.91 -21.65 -14.64
CA LEU A 99 12.86 -21.74 -13.18
C LEU A 99 12.15 -20.53 -12.57
N PHE A 100 12.34 -19.33 -13.15
CA PHE A 100 11.62 -18.12 -12.74
C PHE A 100 10.11 -18.27 -12.94
N ILE A 101 9.69 -18.79 -14.12
CA ILE A 101 8.26 -19.00 -14.45
C ILE A 101 7.62 -19.98 -13.45
N GLU A 102 8.29 -21.09 -13.16
CA GLU A 102 7.81 -22.06 -12.18
C GLU A 102 7.69 -21.47 -10.76
N LYS A 103 8.71 -20.68 -10.32
CA LYS A 103 8.66 -19.97 -9.03
C LYS A 103 7.51 -18.97 -9.00
N LEU A 104 7.31 -18.20 -10.07
CA LEU A 104 6.21 -17.25 -10.19
C LEU A 104 4.86 -17.95 -10.10
N GLY A 105 4.66 -19.04 -10.82
CA GLY A 105 3.44 -19.85 -10.75
C GLY A 105 3.14 -20.33 -9.33
N ARG A 106 4.17 -20.82 -8.61
CA ARG A 106 4.02 -21.20 -7.20
C ARG A 106 3.62 -20.02 -6.31
N GLN A 107 4.15 -18.81 -6.53
CA GLN A 107 3.77 -17.61 -5.77
C GLN A 107 2.33 -17.18 -6.06
N ILE A 108 1.93 -17.19 -7.35
CA ILE A 108 0.56 -16.89 -7.75
C ILE A 108 -0.43 -17.88 -7.10
N LYS A 109 -0.12 -19.18 -7.09
CA LYS A 109 -0.93 -20.19 -6.39
C LYS A 109 -1.11 -19.84 -4.90
N LYS A 110 -0.04 -19.41 -4.21
CA LYS A 110 -0.14 -18.99 -2.80
C LYS A 110 -1.02 -17.77 -2.62
N ILE A 111 -0.99 -16.80 -3.55
CA ILE A 111 -1.85 -15.62 -3.52
C ILE A 111 -3.32 -16.02 -3.64
N HIS A 112 -3.66 -16.92 -4.56
CA HIS A 112 -5.02 -17.42 -4.74
C HIS A 112 -5.55 -18.20 -3.52
N GLN A 113 -4.68 -18.67 -2.65
CA GLN A 113 -5.05 -19.34 -1.39
C GLN A 113 -5.27 -18.38 -0.22
N ILE A 114 -5.15 -17.06 -0.45
CA ILE A 114 -5.44 -16.06 0.58
C ILE A 114 -6.95 -15.95 0.73
N LYS A 115 -7.43 -16.18 1.96
CA LYS A 115 -8.86 -16.06 2.28
C LYS A 115 -9.22 -14.59 2.52
N VAL A 116 -10.19 -14.11 1.78
CA VAL A 116 -10.77 -12.77 1.94
C VAL A 116 -12.20 -12.94 2.40
N ASP A 117 -12.50 -12.57 3.63
CA ASP A 117 -13.81 -12.80 4.27
C ASP A 117 -14.94 -11.98 3.65
N LYS A 118 -14.63 -10.82 3.07
CA LYS A 118 -15.58 -9.97 2.37
C LYS A 118 -14.93 -9.40 1.11
N ARG A 119 -15.59 -9.53 -0.02
CA ARG A 119 -15.28 -8.73 -1.21
C ARG A 119 -15.70 -7.29 -0.92
N THR A 120 -14.78 -6.50 -0.37
CA THR A 120 -15.03 -5.09 -0.05
C THR A 120 -15.09 -4.22 -1.30
N HIS A 121 -14.49 -4.68 -2.40
CA HIS A 121 -14.48 -4.02 -3.69
C HIS A 121 -14.89 -5.01 -4.78
N THR A 122 -16.15 -4.94 -5.18
CA THR A 122 -16.58 -5.53 -6.46
C THR A 122 -16.40 -4.47 -7.55
N PHE A 123 -16.29 -4.93 -8.79
CA PHE A 123 -16.22 -4.07 -9.96
C PHE A 123 -17.42 -3.11 -10.04
N GLU A 124 -18.62 -3.60 -9.70
CA GLU A 124 -19.85 -2.82 -9.65
C GLU A 124 -19.75 -1.66 -8.64
N LYS A 125 -19.25 -1.94 -7.43
CA LYS A 125 -19.05 -0.88 -6.42
C LYS A 125 -18.02 0.16 -6.85
N GLN A 126 -16.98 -0.22 -7.59
CA GLN A 126 -16.04 0.71 -8.15
C GLN A 126 -16.71 1.62 -9.21
N ILE A 127 -17.49 1.04 -10.10
CA ILE A 127 -18.24 1.79 -11.11
C ILE A 127 -19.21 2.78 -10.44
N GLU A 128 -19.96 2.37 -9.42
CA GLU A 128 -20.84 3.26 -8.66
C GLU A 128 -20.09 4.43 -8.02
N GLN A 129 -18.92 4.16 -7.45
CA GLN A 129 -18.06 5.20 -6.88
C GLN A 129 -17.58 6.18 -7.95
N TYR A 130 -17.12 5.71 -9.11
CA TYR A 130 -16.71 6.57 -10.21
C TYR A 130 -17.87 7.42 -10.74
N LYS A 131 -19.07 6.83 -10.91
CA LYS A 131 -20.26 7.58 -11.32
C LYS A 131 -20.61 8.71 -10.37
N LYS A 132 -20.50 8.45 -9.04
CA LYS A 132 -20.72 9.48 -8.02
C LYS A 132 -19.73 10.63 -8.13
N ILE A 133 -18.43 10.32 -8.28
CA ILE A 133 -17.37 11.32 -8.40
C ILE A 133 -17.56 12.18 -9.65
N ILE A 134 -17.85 11.56 -10.78
CA ILE A 134 -18.10 12.29 -12.04
C ILE A 134 -19.29 13.23 -11.87
N LYS A 135 -20.37 12.76 -11.24
CA LYS A 135 -21.55 13.59 -10.97
C LYS A 135 -21.22 14.77 -10.06
N ASP A 136 -20.49 14.54 -8.97
CA ASP A 136 -20.10 15.58 -8.01
C ASP A 136 -19.17 16.62 -8.69
N SER A 137 -18.20 16.17 -9.52
CA SER A 137 -17.29 17.08 -10.24
C SER A 137 -17.97 17.89 -11.36
N ILE A 138 -19.01 17.36 -12.00
CA ILE A 138 -19.81 18.13 -12.98
C ILE A 138 -20.61 19.22 -12.27
N LEU A 139 -21.23 18.90 -11.14
CA LEU A 139 -21.98 19.88 -10.34
C LEU A 139 -21.09 21.01 -9.80
N GLU A 140 -19.83 20.72 -9.41
CA GLU A 140 -18.87 21.73 -8.98
C GLU A 140 -18.35 22.62 -10.13
N SER A 141 -18.44 22.18 -11.38
CA SER A 141 -18.00 22.96 -12.56
C SER A 141 -19.08 23.87 -13.14
N GLU A 142 -20.31 23.77 -12.65
CA GLU A 142 -21.45 24.62 -13.11
C GLU A 142 -21.69 25.83 -12.20
N PHE A 143 -20.87 26.09 -11.19
CA PHE A 143 -20.85 27.24 -10.31
C PHE A 143 -19.50 27.97 -10.36
#